data_904c069979bf27501d34e81eb1661eb7
#
_entry.id   904c069979bf27501d34e81eb1661eb7
#
_cell.length_a   1.000
_cell.length_b   1.000
_cell.length_c   1.000
_cell.angle_alpha   90.00
_cell.angle_beta   90.00
_cell.angle_gamma   90.00
#
_symmetry.space_group_name_H-M   'P 1'
#
loop_
_entity.id
_entity.type
_entity.pdbx_description
1 polymer ?
#
loop_
_entity_poly.entity_id
_entity_poly.type
_entity_poly.pdbx_seq_one_letter_code
_entity_poly.pdbx_strand_id
1 'polypeptide(L)'
;SGLITGAFLVYLSASQHIFENQYGLPELFPYIFAGLAISIGLSTFLNGTLVLRFGMRRLSLMALIAFCLIALLYVGLFFGKPNPGVPVLVGFLSVQFFCLGVLWGNFRSIAMEPIGHIAGIGAAINGFVSTVLAVPIANYIGSFVDDTIWPLFVGLGSCGLLALLIFLAFRKRPMVLKKQVF
;
A
#
# COMPACT_ATOMS: atom_id res chain seq x y z
N SER A 1 -0.63 -2.68 -9.09
CA SER A 1 0.01 -1.49 -8.49
C SER A 1 -1.01 -0.39 -8.15
N GLY A 2 -1.99 -0.05 -9.04
CA GLY A 2 -2.94 1.05 -8.82
C GLY A 2 -3.70 1.03 -7.50
N LEU A 3 -4.22 -0.13 -7.05
CA LEU A 3 -4.91 -0.26 -5.76
C LEU A 3 -4.01 0.09 -4.57
N ILE A 4 -2.75 -0.32 -4.61
CA ILE A 4 -1.78 -0.02 -3.54
C ILE A 4 -1.38 1.46 -3.56
N THR A 5 -1.26 2.05 -4.76
CA THR A 5 -1.07 3.50 -4.90
C THR A 5 -2.30 4.26 -4.40
N GLY A 6 -3.52 3.77 -4.69
CA GLY A 6 -4.76 4.32 -4.17
C GLY A 6 -4.83 4.31 -2.65
N ALA A 7 -4.51 3.17 -2.03
CA ALA A 7 -4.43 3.04 -0.58
C ALA A 7 -3.48 4.08 0.05
N PHE A 8 -2.31 4.31 -0.55
CA PHE A 8 -1.39 5.34 -0.09
C PHE A 8 -1.95 6.77 -0.27
N LEU A 9 -2.59 7.05 -1.40
CA LEU A 9 -3.20 8.37 -1.65
C LEU A 9 -4.37 8.65 -0.71
N VAL A 10 -5.15 7.64 -0.29
CA VAL A 10 -6.18 7.81 0.76
C VAL A 10 -5.56 8.37 2.03
N TYR A 11 -4.45 7.78 2.48
CA TYR A 11 -3.76 8.29 3.66
C TYR A 11 -3.23 9.71 3.42
N LEU A 12 -2.59 9.98 2.28
CA LEU A 12 -2.06 11.31 1.98
C LEU A 12 -3.15 12.39 2.03
N SER A 13 -4.32 12.12 1.45
CA SER A 13 -5.44 13.08 1.43
C SER A 13 -6.07 13.31 2.81
N ALA A 14 -6.07 12.29 3.67
CA ALA A 14 -6.68 12.36 4.99
C ALA A 14 -5.69 12.71 6.12
N SER A 15 -4.38 12.57 5.89
CA SER A 15 -3.37 12.65 6.95
C SER A 15 -3.35 13.97 7.70
N GLN A 16 -3.44 15.09 6.99
CA GLN A 16 -3.49 16.41 7.61
C GLN A 16 -4.74 16.56 8.49
N HIS A 17 -5.90 16.20 7.95
CA HIS A 17 -7.16 16.26 8.70
C HIS A 17 -7.12 15.40 9.97
N ILE A 18 -6.55 14.19 9.87
CA ILE A 18 -6.41 13.28 11.02
C ILE A 18 -5.56 13.92 12.12
N PHE A 19 -4.33 14.33 11.79
CA PHE A 19 -3.40 14.76 12.83
C PHE A 19 -3.63 16.20 13.32
N GLU A 20 -4.05 17.11 12.45
CA GLU A 20 -4.32 18.50 12.83
C GLU A 20 -5.70 18.69 13.45
N ASN A 21 -6.75 18.13 12.84
CA ASN A 21 -8.14 18.40 13.29
C ASN A 21 -8.64 17.37 14.31
N GLN A 22 -8.46 16.06 14.06
CA GLN A 22 -8.98 15.04 14.99
C GLN A 22 -8.10 14.87 16.23
N TYR A 23 -6.77 14.99 16.10
CA TYR A 23 -5.84 14.89 17.24
C TYR A 23 -5.37 16.23 17.80
N GLY A 24 -5.56 17.33 17.08
CA GLY A 24 -5.13 18.67 17.53
C GLY A 24 -3.61 18.83 17.61
N LEU A 25 -2.85 18.18 16.70
CA LEU A 25 -1.40 18.11 16.72
C LEU A 25 -0.76 18.70 15.44
N PRO A 26 -1.06 19.97 15.06
CA PRO A 26 -0.51 20.57 13.84
C PRO A 26 1.03 20.64 13.84
N GLU A 27 1.63 20.94 14.98
CA GLU A 27 3.08 21.04 15.10
C GLU A 27 3.81 19.69 15.01
N LEU A 28 3.17 18.60 15.43
CA LEU A 28 3.73 17.26 15.40
C LEU A 28 3.48 16.53 14.08
N PHE A 29 2.52 16.98 13.29
CA PHE A 29 2.16 16.33 12.01
C PHE A 29 3.37 16.13 11.08
N PRO A 30 4.25 17.14 10.83
CA PRO A 30 5.40 16.94 9.94
C PRO A 30 6.35 15.85 10.44
N TYR A 31 6.56 15.75 11.74
CA TYR A 31 7.46 14.74 12.33
C TYR A 31 6.85 13.33 12.25
N ILE A 32 5.54 13.19 12.50
CA ILE A 32 4.81 11.93 12.34
C ILE A 32 4.87 11.49 10.88
N PHE A 33 4.58 12.40 9.96
CA PHE A 33 4.62 12.14 8.53
C PHE A 33 6.02 11.68 8.07
N ALA A 34 7.07 12.37 8.51
CA ALA A 34 8.47 11.99 8.25
C ALA A 34 8.79 10.61 8.84
N GLY A 35 8.36 10.33 10.08
CA GLY A 35 8.53 9.01 10.71
C GLY A 35 7.89 7.87 9.93
N LEU A 36 6.69 8.09 9.40
CA LEU A 36 6.00 7.12 8.55
C LEU A 36 6.70 6.94 7.19
N ALA A 37 7.25 8.02 6.62
CA ALA A 37 8.06 7.94 5.41
C ALA A 37 9.34 7.11 5.63
N ILE A 38 9.95 7.18 6.81
CA ILE A 38 11.10 6.33 7.19
C ILE A 38 10.71 4.86 7.14
N SER A 39 9.51 4.48 7.55
CA SER A 39 9.02 3.08 7.46
C SER A 39 9.00 2.57 6.03
N ILE A 40 8.58 3.40 5.06
CA ILE A 40 8.63 3.06 3.62
C ILE A 40 10.08 2.95 3.16
N GLY A 41 10.93 3.91 3.52
CA GLY A 41 12.35 3.91 3.16
C GLY A 41 13.08 2.67 3.68
N LEU A 42 12.89 2.33 4.96
CA LEU A 42 13.46 1.15 5.59
C LEU A 42 13.00 -0.14 4.90
N SER A 43 11.70 -0.24 4.63
CA SER A 43 11.15 -1.42 3.94
C SER A 43 11.70 -1.57 2.53
N THR A 44 11.87 -0.48 1.79
CA THR A 44 12.44 -0.47 0.44
C THR A 44 13.91 -0.90 0.47
N PHE A 45 14.67 -0.42 1.45
CA PHE A 45 16.06 -0.82 1.66
C PHE A 45 16.18 -2.32 1.95
N LEU A 46 15.39 -2.81 2.92
CA LEU A 46 15.37 -4.24 3.28
C LEU A 46 14.83 -5.12 2.16
N ASN A 47 13.88 -4.61 1.37
CA ASN A 47 13.30 -5.34 0.24
C ASN A 47 14.38 -5.81 -0.75
N GLY A 48 15.43 -5.02 -1.00
CA GLY A 48 16.54 -5.41 -1.87
C GLY A 48 17.18 -6.73 -1.45
N THR A 49 17.44 -6.92 -0.15
CA THR A 49 18.01 -8.15 0.40
C THR A 49 16.97 -9.29 0.49
N LEU A 50 15.76 -8.96 0.93
CA LEU A 50 14.69 -9.93 1.12
C LEU A 50 14.22 -10.55 -0.20
N VAL A 51 14.21 -9.78 -1.28
CA VAL A 51 13.86 -10.27 -2.63
C VAL A 51 14.85 -11.35 -3.11
N LEU A 52 16.14 -11.17 -2.85
CA LEU A 52 17.15 -12.16 -3.22
C LEU A 52 16.92 -13.50 -2.51
N ARG A 53 16.43 -13.46 -1.26
CA ARG A 53 16.20 -14.66 -0.45
C ARG A 53 14.85 -15.33 -0.72
N PHE A 54 13.78 -14.55 -0.83
CA PHE A 54 12.40 -15.08 -0.90
C PHE A 54 11.78 -14.99 -2.30
N GLY A 55 12.33 -14.18 -3.17
CA GLY A 55 11.78 -13.86 -4.48
C GLY A 55 10.63 -12.85 -4.43
N MET A 56 10.49 -12.03 -5.49
CA MET A 56 9.52 -10.92 -5.55
C MET A 56 8.08 -11.36 -5.29
N ARG A 57 7.65 -12.48 -5.89
CA ARG A 57 6.25 -12.94 -5.82
C ARG A 57 5.85 -13.44 -4.43
N ARG A 58 6.75 -14.17 -3.74
CA ARG A 58 6.48 -14.65 -2.37
C ARG A 58 6.48 -13.49 -1.39
N LEU A 59 7.46 -12.60 -1.52
CA LEU A 59 7.56 -11.44 -0.64
C LEU A 59 6.37 -10.50 -0.80
N SER A 60 5.90 -10.25 -2.03
CA SER A 60 4.67 -9.49 -2.28
C SER A 60 3.44 -10.15 -1.67
N LEU A 61 3.32 -11.47 -1.75
CA LEU A 61 2.20 -12.19 -1.16
C LEU A 61 2.19 -12.05 0.37
N MET A 62 3.35 -12.24 1.01
CA MET A 62 3.49 -12.08 2.46
C MET A 62 3.16 -10.65 2.90
N ALA A 63 3.67 -9.65 2.18
CA ALA A 63 3.38 -8.24 2.45
C ALA A 63 1.89 -7.89 2.25
N LEU A 64 1.22 -8.43 1.22
CA LEU A 64 -0.21 -8.24 1.00
C LEU A 64 -1.06 -8.86 2.13
N ILE A 65 -0.71 -10.08 2.54
CA ILE A 65 -1.41 -10.74 3.65
C ILE A 65 -1.23 -9.93 4.93
N ALA A 66 0.00 -9.52 5.26
CA ALA A 66 0.27 -8.68 6.42
C ALA A 66 -0.49 -7.35 6.35
N PHE A 67 -0.50 -6.69 5.18
CA PHE A 67 -1.22 -5.45 4.94
C PHE A 67 -2.73 -5.59 5.23
N CYS A 68 -3.36 -6.66 4.74
CA CYS A 68 -4.77 -6.94 5.00
C CYS A 68 -5.03 -7.28 6.48
N LEU A 69 -4.17 -8.10 7.09
CA LEU A 69 -4.34 -8.50 8.50
C LEU A 69 -4.23 -7.31 9.45
N ILE A 70 -3.28 -6.39 9.23
CA ILE A 70 -3.11 -5.19 10.05
C ILE A 70 -4.32 -4.26 9.91
N ALA A 71 -4.84 -4.09 8.69
CA ALA A 71 -6.05 -3.29 8.46
C ALA A 71 -7.27 -3.92 9.16
N LEU A 72 -7.47 -5.23 9.02
CA LEU A 72 -8.55 -5.96 9.70
C LEU A 72 -8.43 -5.91 11.22
N LEU A 73 -7.22 -6.05 11.74
CA LEU A 73 -6.95 -5.97 13.18
C LEU A 73 -7.32 -4.59 13.73
N TYR A 74 -6.91 -3.51 13.03
CA TYR A 74 -7.30 -2.16 13.43
C TYR A 74 -8.82 -1.98 13.45
N VAL A 75 -9.50 -2.36 12.37
CA VAL A 75 -10.95 -2.27 12.28
C VAL A 75 -11.61 -3.11 13.38
N GLY A 76 -11.18 -4.35 13.62
CA GLY A 76 -11.73 -5.21 14.66
C GLY A 76 -11.59 -4.65 16.08
N LEU A 77 -10.52 -3.91 16.35
CA LEU A 77 -10.28 -3.30 17.67
C LEU A 77 -11.03 -1.97 17.86
N PHE A 78 -11.16 -1.16 16.81
CA PHE A 78 -11.60 0.24 16.91
C PHE A 78 -12.88 0.56 16.12
N PHE A 79 -13.53 -0.42 15.51
CA PHE A 79 -14.81 -0.21 14.82
C PHE A 79 -15.88 0.31 15.80
N GLY A 80 -16.46 1.45 15.46
CA GLY A 80 -17.50 2.09 16.30
C GLY A 80 -17.00 2.62 17.66
N LYS A 81 -15.69 2.71 17.87
CA LYS A 81 -15.06 3.24 19.09
C LYS A 81 -14.36 4.57 18.81
N PRO A 82 -14.06 5.35 19.87
CA PRO A 82 -13.22 6.54 19.75
C PRO A 82 -11.84 6.20 19.14
N ASN A 83 -11.23 7.20 18.51
CA ASN A 83 -9.88 7.05 17.95
C ASN A 83 -8.88 6.63 19.04
N PRO A 84 -7.95 5.70 18.73
CA PRO A 84 -6.92 5.30 19.69
C PRO A 84 -5.92 6.44 19.91
N GLY A 85 -5.11 6.33 20.97
CA GLY A 85 -4.01 7.28 21.18
C GLY A 85 -3.02 7.30 19.98
N VAL A 86 -2.41 8.45 19.74
CA VAL A 86 -1.49 8.69 18.62
C VAL A 86 -0.40 7.61 18.48
N PRO A 87 0.28 7.16 19.56
CA PRO A 87 1.31 6.12 19.42
C PRO A 87 0.78 4.80 18.86
N VAL A 88 -0.45 4.44 19.21
CA VAL A 88 -1.11 3.22 18.69
C VAL A 88 -1.41 3.36 17.20
N LEU A 89 -2.01 4.51 16.81
CA LEU A 89 -2.27 4.80 15.40
C LEU A 89 -1.00 4.79 14.56
N VAL A 90 0.03 5.51 15.02
CA VAL A 90 1.33 5.59 14.34
C VAL A 90 1.97 4.20 14.23
N GLY A 91 1.85 3.36 15.26
CA GLY A 91 2.31 1.97 15.21
C GLY A 91 1.63 1.16 14.10
N PHE A 92 0.31 1.20 14.01
CA PHE A 92 -0.44 0.53 12.94
C PHE A 92 -0.08 1.07 11.54
N LEU A 93 -0.01 2.39 11.39
CA LEU A 93 0.38 3.02 10.12
C LEU A 93 1.82 2.69 9.72
N SER A 94 2.75 2.62 10.68
CA SER A 94 4.16 2.28 10.39
C SER A 94 4.29 0.87 9.81
N VAL A 95 3.59 -0.11 10.38
CA VAL A 95 3.57 -1.48 9.83
C VAL A 95 2.90 -1.50 8.46
N GLN A 96 1.80 -0.77 8.31
CA GLN A 96 1.08 -0.65 7.04
C GLN A 96 2.00 -0.06 5.94
N PHE A 97 2.75 0.98 6.26
CA PHE A 97 3.68 1.65 5.36
C PHE A 97 4.92 0.83 5.04
N PHE A 98 5.38 0.04 6.01
CA PHE A 98 6.41 -0.95 5.76
C PHE A 98 5.96 -1.96 4.68
N CYS A 99 4.74 -2.49 4.80
CA CYS A 99 4.17 -3.37 3.78
C CYS A 99 4.03 -2.66 2.42
N LEU A 100 3.59 -1.38 2.41
CA LEU A 100 3.47 -0.57 1.20
C LEU A 100 4.80 -0.43 0.45
N GLY A 101 5.90 -0.15 1.15
CA GLY A 101 7.23 -0.01 0.54
C GLY A 101 7.70 -1.30 -0.12
N VAL A 102 7.47 -2.46 0.52
CA VAL A 102 7.75 -3.77 -0.08
C VAL A 102 6.89 -3.99 -1.34
N LEU A 103 5.60 -3.70 -1.26
CA LEU A 103 4.66 -3.94 -2.35
C LEU A 103 4.93 -3.07 -3.57
N TRP A 104 5.26 -1.80 -3.37
CA TRP A 104 5.48 -0.84 -4.45
C TRP A 104 6.63 -1.25 -5.36
N GLY A 105 7.80 -1.56 -4.77
CA GLY A 105 8.97 -2.00 -5.53
C GLY A 105 8.71 -3.29 -6.30
N ASN A 106 8.18 -4.29 -5.60
CA ASN A 106 7.96 -5.60 -6.18
C ASN A 106 6.86 -5.61 -7.25
N PHE A 107 5.75 -4.90 -7.06
CA PHE A 107 4.67 -4.85 -8.06
C PHE A 107 5.10 -4.13 -9.33
N ARG A 108 5.91 -3.06 -9.22
CA ARG A 108 6.48 -2.41 -10.40
C ARG A 108 7.42 -3.34 -11.16
N SER A 109 8.29 -4.06 -10.45
CA SER A 109 9.21 -5.03 -11.05
C SER A 109 8.47 -6.18 -11.72
N ILE A 110 7.46 -6.76 -11.06
CA ILE A 110 6.63 -7.84 -11.62
C ILE A 110 5.86 -7.36 -12.87
N ALA A 111 5.37 -6.12 -12.87
CA ALA A 111 4.66 -5.56 -14.02
C ALA A 111 5.58 -5.31 -15.22
N MET A 112 6.86 -5.02 -14.99
CA MET A 112 7.85 -4.76 -16.05
C MET A 112 8.53 -6.05 -16.55
N GLU A 113 8.46 -7.15 -15.81
CA GLU A 113 9.11 -8.43 -16.18
C GLU A 113 8.83 -8.87 -17.64
N PRO A 114 7.56 -8.85 -18.15
CA PRO A 114 7.26 -9.28 -19.51
C PRO A 114 7.62 -8.27 -20.61
N ILE A 115 7.84 -7.00 -20.26
CA ILE A 115 8.03 -5.88 -21.20
C ILE A 115 9.36 -5.15 -21.00
N GLY A 116 10.39 -5.85 -20.51
CA GLY A 116 11.70 -5.27 -20.20
C GLY A 116 12.36 -4.53 -21.38
N HIS A 117 12.12 -4.97 -22.62
CA HIS A 117 12.63 -4.34 -23.83
C HIS A 117 12.03 -2.95 -24.14
N ILE A 118 10.87 -2.61 -23.56
CA ILE A 118 10.20 -1.31 -23.65
C ILE A 118 9.90 -0.75 -22.24
N ALA A 119 10.78 -1.01 -21.27
CA ALA A 119 10.54 -0.72 -19.86
C ALA A 119 10.15 0.74 -19.58
N GLY A 120 10.71 1.70 -20.32
CA GLY A 120 10.36 3.13 -20.19
C GLY A 120 8.90 3.41 -20.50
N ILE A 121 8.40 2.91 -21.64
CA ILE A 121 6.99 3.06 -22.04
C ILE A 121 6.10 2.29 -21.06
N GLY A 122 6.48 1.06 -20.70
CA GLY A 122 5.74 0.25 -19.73
C GLY A 122 5.61 0.93 -18.37
N ALA A 123 6.67 1.54 -17.87
CA ALA A 123 6.65 2.29 -16.62
C ALA A 123 5.74 3.53 -16.68
N ALA A 124 5.75 4.27 -17.80
CA ALA A 124 4.87 5.42 -18.00
C ALA A 124 3.38 5.01 -18.02
N ILE A 125 3.04 3.95 -18.76
CA ILE A 125 1.67 3.43 -18.83
C ILE A 125 1.24 2.90 -17.43
N ASN A 126 2.08 2.13 -16.76
CA ASN A 126 1.77 1.62 -15.42
C ASN A 126 1.57 2.75 -14.41
N GLY A 127 2.40 3.81 -14.47
CA GLY A 127 2.25 5.00 -13.64
C GLY A 127 0.94 5.73 -13.92
N PHE A 128 0.63 6.00 -15.18
CA PHE A 128 -0.60 6.66 -15.60
C PHE A 128 -1.86 5.90 -15.14
N VAL A 129 -1.95 4.61 -15.49
CA VAL A 129 -3.09 3.75 -15.11
C VAL A 129 -3.21 3.66 -13.58
N SER A 130 -2.09 3.53 -12.87
CA SER A 130 -2.09 3.49 -11.42
C SER A 130 -2.64 4.77 -10.80
N THR A 131 -2.29 5.93 -11.34
CA THR A 131 -2.77 7.24 -10.85
C THR A 131 -4.25 7.45 -11.17
N VAL A 132 -4.69 7.13 -12.39
CA VAL A 132 -6.09 7.23 -12.80
C VAL A 132 -7.01 6.37 -11.94
N LEU A 133 -6.55 5.19 -11.51
CA LEU A 133 -7.30 4.33 -10.58
C LEU A 133 -7.21 4.84 -9.13
N ALA A 134 -6.06 5.34 -8.73
CA ALA A 134 -5.78 5.71 -7.35
C ALA A 134 -6.53 6.96 -6.89
N VAL A 135 -6.65 7.99 -7.76
CA VAL A 135 -7.27 9.27 -7.38
C VAL A 135 -8.76 9.14 -7.03
N PRO A 136 -9.62 8.47 -7.83
CA PRO A 136 -11.01 8.24 -7.45
C PRO A 136 -11.16 7.43 -6.16
N ILE A 137 -10.31 6.41 -5.98
CA ILE A 137 -10.29 5.59 -4.75
C ILE A 137 -9.96 6.46 -3.54
N ALA A 138 -8.93 7.30 -3.66
CA ALA A 138 -8.50 8.18 -2.58
C ALA A 138 -9.59 9.18 -2.19
N ASN A 139 -10.23 9.82 -3.16
CA ASN A 139 -11.30 10.77 -2.92
C ASN A 139 -12.53 10.10 -2.30
N TYR A 140 -12.94 8.94 -2.82
CA TYR A 140 -14.10 8.22 -2.32
C TYR A 140 -13.90 7.74 -0.88
N ILE A 141 -12.78 7.10 -0.57
CA ILE A 141 -12.50 6.61 0.79
C ILE A 141 -12.21 7.79 1.73
N GLY A 142 -11.45 8.79 1.26
CA GLY A 142 -11.11 9.98 2.05
C GLY A 142 -12.33 10.74 2.53
N SER A 143 -13.42 10.76 1.75
CA SER A 143 -14.68 11.44 2.13
C SER A 143 -15.41 10.81 3.32
N PHE A 144 -15.00 9.63 3.80
CA PHE A 144 -15.55 8.99 4.99
C PHE A 144 -14.67 9.17 6.24
N VAL A 145 -13.50 9.82 6.10
CA VAL A 145 -12.54 10.03 7.20
C VAL A 145 -12.75 11.42 7.79
N ASP A 146 -13.91 11.65 8.42
CA ASP A 146 -14.23 12.93 9.09
C ASP A 146 -13.91 12.87 10.59
N ASP A 147 -14.76 12.20 11.39
CA ASP A 147 -14.63 12.17 12.85
C ASP A 147 -13.83 10.97 13.37
N THR A 148 -13.73 9.93 12.56
CA THR A 148 -13.12 8.66 12.97
C THR A 148 -12.13 8.14 11.93
N ILE A 149 -11.15 7.37 12.39
CA ILE A 149 -10.04 6.87 11.54
C ILE A 149 -10.32 5.47 11.01
N TRP A 150 -11.25 4.71 11.61
CA TRP A 150 -11.51 3.35 11.14
C TRP A 150 -11.91 3.26 9.65
N PRO A 151 -12.60 4.26 9.01
CA PRO A 151 -12.86 4.20 7.58
C PRO A 151 -11.59 4.21 6.71
N LEU A 152 -10.53 4.89 7.17
CA LEU A 152 -9.22 4.83 6.52
C LEU A 152 -8.72 3.38 6.43
N PHE A 153 -8.75 2.64 7.54
CA PHE A 153 -8.28 1.25 7.56
C PHE A 153 -9.21 0.29 6.81
N VAL A 154 -10.51 0.56 6.76
CA VAL A 154 -11.44 -0.18 5.87
C VAL A 154 -11.04 0.06 4.42
N GLY A 155 -10.74 1.29 4.04
CA GLY A 155 -10.27 1.63 2.70
C GLY A 155 -8.94 0.95 2.35
N LEU A 156 -7.95 1.04 3.25
CA LEU A 156 -6.66 0.34 3.10
C LEU A 156 -6.87 -1.17 2.96
N GLY A 157 -7.68 -1.76 3.83
CA GLY A 157 -7.98 -3.19 3.83
C GLY A 157 -8.70 -3.66 2.57
N SER A 158 -9.68 -2.90 2.08
CA SER A 158 -10.42 -3.22 0.85
C SER A 158 -9.51 -3.16 -0.38
N CYS A 159 -8.66 -2.14 -0.50
CA CYS A 159 -7.66 -2.04 -1.56
C CYS A 159 -6.66 -3.20 -1.49
N GLY A 160 -6.19 -3.55 -0.29
CA GLY A 160 -5.30 -4.67 -0.05
C GLY A 160 -5.93 -6.01 -0.43
N LEU A 161 -7.18 -6.24 -0.02
CA LEU A 161 -7.91 -7.47 -0.31
C LEU A 161 -8.17 -7.64 -1.81
N LEU A 162 -8.60 -6.57 -2.50
CA LEU A 162 -8.77 -6.59 -3.95
C LEU A 162 -7.44 -6.85 -4.66
N ALA A 163 -6.35 -6.22 -4.21
CA ALA A 163 -5.02 -6.47 -4.75
C ALA A 163 -4.58 -7.93 -4.52
N LEU A 164 -4.88 -8.50 -3.35
CA LEU A 164 -4.59 -9.90 -3.02
C LEU A 164 -5.36 -10.86 -3.91
N LEU A 165 -6.67 -10.65 -4.09
CA LEU A 165 -7.51 -11.48 -4.96
C LEU A 165 -7.01 -11.47 -6.41
N ILE A 166 -6.70 -10.28 -6.95
CA ILE A 166 -6.13 -10.14 -8.28
C ILE A 166 -4.78 -10.87 -8.36
N PHE A 167 -3.90 -10.64 -7.39
CA PHE A 167 -2.58 -11.27 -7.37
C PHE A 167 -2.66 -12.81 -7.35
N LEU A 168 -3.58 -13.38 -6.56
CA LEU A 168 -3.81 -14.83 -6.50
C LEU A 168 -4.41 -15.37 -7.79
N ALA A 169 -5.33 -14.66 -8.43
CA ALA A 169 -5.92 -15.05 -9.70
C ALA A 169 -4.88 -15.17 -10.83
N PHE A 170 -3.96 -14.21 -10.89
CA PHE A 170 -2.88 -14.21 -11.89
C PHE A 170 -1.70 -15.13 -11.54
N ARG A 171 -1.55 -15.54 -10.28
CA ARG A 171 -0.49 -16.47 -9.86
C ARG A 171 -0.59 -17.84 -10.50
N LYS A 172 -1.81 -18.30 -10.86
CA LYS A 172 -2.08 -19.64 -11.40
C LYS A 172 -1.79 -19.81 -12.89
N ARG A 173 -1.38 -18.77 -13.61
CA ARG A 173 -0.98 -18.89 -15.01
C ARG A 173 0.55 -19.05 -15.11
N PRO A 174 1.09 -20.27 -15.32
CA PRO A 174 2.46 -20.40 -15.77
C PRO A 174 2.54 -19.69 -17.13
N MET A 175 3.40 -18.68 -17.25
CA MET A 175 3.75 -18.13 -18.55
C MET A 175 4.43 -19.25 -19.33
N VAL A 176 3.71 -19.84 -20.28
CA VAL A 176 4.32 -20.74 -21.27
C VAL A 176 5.19 -19.86 -22.15
N LEU A 177 6.45 -19.71 -21.77
CA LEU A 177 7.48 -19.22 -22.67
C LEU A 177 7.53 -20.19 -23.83
N LYS A 178 6.90 -19.84 -24.97
CA LYS A 178 7.25 -20.47 -26.25
C LYS A 178 8.75 -20.30 -26.40
N LYS A 179 9.50 -21.38 -26.19
CA LYS A 179 10.88 -21.52 -26.71
C LYS A 179 10.79 -21.24 -28.21
N GLN A 180 11.15 -20.04 -28.61
CA GLN A 180 11.53 -19.82 -29.99
C GLN A 180 12.87 -20.56 -30.17
N VAL A 181 12.76 -21.73 -30.75
CA VAL A 181 13.89 -22.47 -31.32
C VAL A 181 14.33 -21.69 -32.56
N PHE A 182 15.52 -21.13 -32.51
CA PHE A 182 16.32 -20.79 -33.67
C PHE A 182 17.56 -21.70 -33.67
#